data_b7d4a5e3d5a847174eace9e9925a906c
#
_entry.id   b7d4a5e3d5a847174eace9e9925a906c
#
_cell.length_a   1.000
_cell.length_b   1.000
_cell.length_c   1.000
_cell.angle_alpha   90.00
_cell.angle_beta   90.00
_cell.angle_gamma   90.00
#
_symmetry.space_group_name_H-M   'P 1'
#
loop_
_entity.id
_entity.type
_entity.pdbx_description
1 polymer ?
#
loop_
_entity_poly.entity_id
_entity_poly.type
_entity_poly.pdbx_seq_one_letter_code
_entity_poly.pdbx_strand_id
1 'polypeptide(L)'
;MISMFFHLLRAAIGTGPCYRRPLTSDEWRALYRVCVVQGVTVVVFDFVKTLPKSEAPELALLMEWLSAATAVEQTMRRMQITAEEFAEEMEKREIPMVVLKGLAFAQYYKNPLHRECGDLDCYMMGKKEAGDLAALELGGRMEEAGYKHSHLQYKGLTIENHRFFTDFDNTRRGILTERLLGELIREEQTPMGGSKLLCPSANFNALFLLKHAQGHFIDEGIRMRHVLDWALLLKQVQDGIDWPRLLEMLERTRTARFAGVMTAIAVRYLG
;
A
#
# COMPACT_ATOMS: atom_id res chain seq x y z
N MET A 1 1.21 -26.27 -3.91
CA MET A 1 0.49 -24.99 -4.10
C MET A 1 1.24 -23.79 -3.52
N ILE A 2 1.52 -23.73 -2.21
CA ILE A 2 2.21 -22.59 -1.56
C ILE A 2 3.56 -22.26 -2.21
N SER A 3 4.41 -23.28 -2.44
CA SER A 3 5.69 -23.07 -3.12
C SER A 3 5.52 -22.45 -4.52
N MET A 4 4.52 -22.90 -5.28
CA MET A 4 4.25 -22.37 -6.62
C MET A 4 3.79 -20.93 -6.59
N PHE A 5 2.93 -20.55 -5.64
CA PHE A 5 2.53 -19.16 -5.43
C PHE A 5 3.74 -18.24 -5.25
N PHE A 6 4.69 -18.60 -4.40
CA PHE A 6 5.90 -17.81 -4.20
C PHE A 6 6.81 -17.79 -5.43
N HIS A 7 6.90 -18.89 -6.19
CA HIS A 7 7.67 -18.87 -7.43
C HIS A 7 7.09 -17.90 -8.47
N LEU A 8 5.76 -17.91 -8.64
CA LEU A 8 5.10 -16.96 -9.53
C LEU A 8 5.28 -15.50 -9.06
N LEU A 9 5.13 -15.25 -7.77
CA LEU A 9 5.29 -13.91 -7.21
C LEU A 9 6.74 -13.41 -7.35
N ARG A 10 7.75 -14.26 -7.08
CA ARG A 10 9.17 -13.93 -7.32
C ARG A 10 9.47 -13.61 -8.79
N ALA A 11 8.94 -14.41 -9.71
CA ALA A 11 9.08 -14.15 -11.12
C ALA A 11 8.43 -12.82 -11.54
N ALA A 12 7.26 -12.51 -11.00
CA ALA A 12 6.55 -11.26 -11.26
C ALA A 12 7.32 -10.02 -10.80
N ILE A 13 7.96 -10.09 -9.62
CA ILE A 13 8.75 -8.97 -9.05
C ILE A 13 10.24 -9.00 -9.45
N GLY A 14 10.65 -10.00 -10.25
CA GLY A 14 12.01 -10.10 -10.78
C GLY A 14 13.10 -10.45 -9.75
N THR A 15 12.75 -11.21 -8.70
CA THR A 15 13.68 -11.63 -7.64
C THR A 15 14.10 -13.10 -7.72
N GLY A 16 13.59 -13.86 -8.67
CA GLY A 16 13.98 -15.25 -8.82
C GLY A 16 13.45 -15.90 -10.09
N PRO A 17 14.00 -17.07 -10.47
CA PRO A 17 13.49 -17.82 -11.60
C PRO A 17 12.11 -18.39 -11.30
N CYS A 18 11.28 -18.48 -12.33
CA CYS A 18 10.03 -19.22 -12.23
C CYS A 18 10.30 -20.72 -12.23
N TYR A 19 9.66 -21.44 -11.35
CA TYR A 19 9.59 -22.90 -11.40
C TYR A 19 8.68 -23.31 -12.55
N ARG A 20 9.24 -24.00 -13.55
CA ARG A 20 8.52 -24.42 -14.76
C ARG A 20 8.10 -25.87 -14.68
N ARG A 21 7.02 -26.15 -13.97
CA ARG A 21 6.27 -27.37 -14.17
C ARG A 21 4.86 -27.03 -14.70
N PRO A 22 4.29 -27.83 -15.59
CA PRO A 22 2.90 -27.67 -15.99
C PRO A 22 1.97 -27.74 -14.77
N LEU A 23 1.01 -26.83 -14.70
CA LEU A 23 -0.03 -26.81 -13.69
C LEU A 23 -1.33 -27.30 -14.29
N THR A 24 -2.11 -28.04 -13.51
CA THR A 24 -3.47 -28.43 -13.90
C THR A 24 -4.42 -27.23 -13.84
N SER A 25 -5.58 -27.31 -14.50
CA SER A 25 -6.60 -26.26 -14.43
C SER A 25 -7.03 -25.96 -12.99
N ASP A 26 -7.16 -26.98 -12.16
CA ASP A 26 -7.55 -26.83 -10.74
C ASP A 26 -6.44 -26.12 -9.93
N GLU A 27 -5.17 -26.42 -10.19
CA GLU A 27 -4.04 -25.73 -9.56
C GLU A 27 -4.00 -24.24 -9.95
N TRP A 28 -4.24 -23.92 -11.22
CA TRP A 28 -4.32 -22.53 -11.69
C TRP A 28 -5.48 -21.77 -11.05
N ARG A 29 -6.66 -22.36 -10.97
CA ARG A 29 -7.82 -21.76 -10.30
C ARG A 29 -7.59 -21.55 -8.81
N ALA A 30 -6.92 -22.49 -8.15
CA ALA A 30 -6.56 -22.36 -6.74
C ALA A 30 -5.52 -21.24 -6.53
N LEU A 31 -4.51 -21.11 -7.39
CA LEU A 31 -3.53 -20.04 -7.35
C LEU A 31 -4.18 -18.66 -7.58
N TYR A 32 -5.08 -18.55 -8.56
CA TYR A 32 -5.84 -17.32 -8.78
C TYR A 32 -6.58 -16.87 -7.53
N ARG A 33 -7.34 -17.78 -6.89
CA ARG A 33 -8.03 -17.48 -5.63
C ARG A 33 -7.09 -17.04 -4.52
N VAL A 34 -5.93 -17.67 -4.39
CA VAL A 34 -4.89 -17.25 -3.42
C VAL A 34 -4.41 -15.84 -3.76
N CYS A 35 -4.14 -15.52 -5.01
CA CYS A 35 -3.71 -14.19 -5.42
C CYS A 35 -4.76 -13.12 -5.08
N VAL A 36 -6.04 -13.40 -5.31
CA VAL A 36 -7.16 -12.50 -4.95
C VAL A 36 -7.18 -12.24 -3.44
N VAL A 37 -7.21 -13.30 -2.63
CA VAL A 37 -7.25 -13.17 -1.16
C VAL A 37 -6.02 -12.45 -0.61
N GLN A 38 -4.86 -12.65 -1.23
CA GLN A 38 -3.59 -12.06 -0.80
C GLN A 38 -3.35 -10.65 -1.35
N GLY A 39 -4.22 -10.11 -2.21
CA GLY A 39 -4.13 -8.77 -2.79
C GLY A 39 -2.92 -8.60 -3.72
N VAL A 40 -2.59 -9.64 -4.50
CA VAL A 40 -1.46 -9.64 -5.44
C VAL A 40 -1.87 -10.15 -6.83
N THR A 41 -3.15 -10.09 -7.14
CA THR A 41 -3.74 -10.61 -8.38
C THR A 41 -3.05 -10.06 -9.60
N VAL A 42 -2.96 -8.74 -9.69
CA VAL A 42 -2.45 -8.05 -10.87
C VAL A 42 -0.93 -8.17 -10.96
N VAL A 43 -0.23 -8.13 -9.84
CA VAL A 43 1.23 -8.32 -9.79
C VAL A 43 1.62 -9.69 -10.35
N VAL A 44 0.93 -10.76 -9.92
CA VAL A 44 1.21 -12.11 -10.40
C VAL A 44 0.80 -12.27 -11.86
N PHE A 45 -0.28 -11.62 -12.30
CA PHE A 45 -0.72 -11.62 -13.70
C PHE A 45 0.32 -11.07 -14.66
N ASP A 46 1.13 -10.08 -14.23
CA ASP A 46 2.22 -9.54 -15.04
C ASP A 46 3.19 -10.62 -15.53
N PHE A 47 3.41 -11.64 -14.73
CA PHE A 47 4.21 -12.78 -15.14
C PHE A 47 3.37 -13.81 -15.89
N VAL A 48 2.17 -14.15 -15.43
CA VAL A 48 1.30 -15.17 -16.03
C VAL A 48 1.00 -14.87 -17.49
N LYS A 49 0.75 -13.61 -17.85
CA LYS A 49 0.50 -13.17 -19.24
C LYS A 49 1.70 -13.35 -20.18
N THR A 50 2.91 -13.59 -19.64
CA THR A 50 4.13 -13.83 -20.45
C THR A 50 4.41 -15.32 -20.68
N LEU A 51 3.65 -16.21 -20.07
CA LEU A 51 3.85 -17.65 -20.20
C LEU A 51 3.48 -18.13 -21.60
N PRO A 52 4.23 -19.11 -22.15
CA PRO A 52 3.84 -19.76 -23.40
C PRO A 52 2.52 -20.52 -23.21
N LYS A 53 1.77 -20.70 -24.29
CA LYS A 53 0.45 -21.36 -24.27
C LYS A 53 0.45 -22.72 -23.56
N SER A 54 1.53 -23.48 -23.67
CA SER A 54 1.67 -24.81 -23.05
C SER A 54 1.82 -24.78 -21.52
N GLU A 55 2.16 -23.62 -20.95
CA GLU A 55 2.42 -23.44 -19.52
C GLU A 55 1.37 -22.50 -18.88
N ALA A 56 0.63 -21.74 -19.70
CA ALA A 56 -0.37 -20.76 -19.26
C ALA A 56 -1.66 -21.45 -18.77
N PRO A 57 -2.49 -20.78 -17.92
CA PRO A 57 -3.81 -21.24 -17.60
C PRO A 57 -4.71 -21.32 -18.84
N GLU A 58 -5.80 -22.09 -18.73
CA GLU A 58 -6.81 -22.15 -19.79
C GLU A 58 -7.36 -20.75 -20.14
N LEU A 59 -7.77 -20.57 -21.40
CA LEU A 59 -8.18 -19.27 -21.91
C LEU A 59 -9.27 -18.58 -21.05
N ALA A 60 -10.22 -19.34 -20.57
CA ALA A 60 -11.31 -18.80 -19.73
C ALA A 60 -10.76 -18.14 -18.46
N LEU A 61 -9.86 -18.80 -17.73
CA LEU A 61 -9.23 -18.24 -16.52
C LEU A 61 -8.27 -17.09 -16.86
N LEU A 62 -7.57 -17.17 -17.98
CA LEU A 62 -6.69 -16.08 -18.44
C LEU A 62 -7.49 -14.81 -18.74
N MET A 63 -8.68 -14.94 -19.35
CA MET A 63 -9.58 -13.82 -19.62
C MET A 63 -10.21 -13.26 -18.34
N GLU A 64 -10.56 -14.11 -17.37
CA GLU A 64 -11.00 -13.69 -16.05
C GLU A 64 -9.93 -12.87 -15.34
N TRP A 65 -8.68 -13.34 -15.35
CA TRP A 65 -7.56 -12.63 -14.74
C TRP A 65 -7.25 -11.31 -15.43
N LEU A 66 -7.28 -11.30 -16.76
CA LEU A 66 -7.14 -10.06 -17.57
C LEU A 66 -8.23 -9.04 -17.21
N SER A 67 -9.49 -9.50 -17.09
CA SER A 67 -10.60 -8.63 -16.72
C SER A 67 -10.40 -8.02 -15.33
N ALA A 68 -9.98 -8.82 -14.35
CA ALA A 68 -9.64 -8.34 -13.01
C ALA A 68 -8.50 -7.31 -13.05
N ALA A 69 -7.44 -7.58 -13.80
CA ALA A 69 -6.31 -6.66 -13.94
C ALA A 69 -6.73 -5.33 -14.57
N THR A 70 -7.51 -5.38 -15.65
CA THR A 70 -8.04 -4.19 -16.33
C THR A 70 -8.92 -3.34 -15.39
N ALA A 71 -9.78 -3.98 -14.60
CA ALA A 71 -10.63 -3.28 -13.64
C ALA A 71 -9.81 -2.57 -12.54
N VAL A 72 -8.77 -3.23 -12.04
CA VAL A 72 -7.84 -2.63 -11.05
C VAL A 72 -7.11 -1.44 -11.67
N GLU A 73 -6.53 -1.58 -12.87
CA GLU A 73 -5.84 -0.47 -13.54
C GLU A 73 -6.75 0.73 -13.77
N GLN A 74 -7.98 0.51 -14.21
CA GLN A 74 -8.96 1.58 -14.40
C GLN A 74 -9.31 2.28 -13.08
N THR A 75 -9.45 1.50 -12.01
CA THR A 75 -9.72 2.04 -10.66
C THR A 75 -8.55 2.87 -10.17
N MET A 76 -7.33 2.37 -10.29
CA MET A 76 -6.12 3.07 -9.86
C MET A 76 -5.88 4.37 -10.66
N ARG A 77 -6.13 4.36 -11.98
CA ARG A 77 -6.05 5.58 -12.82
C ARG A 77 -7.06 6.63 -12.37
N ARG A 78 -8.31 6.23 -12.16
CA ARG A 78 -9.35 7.15 -11.67
C ARG A 78 -9.01 7.72 -10.31
N MET A 79 -8.54 6.85 -9.40
CA MET A 79 -8.10 7.27 -8.07
C MET A 79 -6.98 8.31 -8.15
N GLN A 80 -5.95 8.08 -8.95
CA GLN A 80 -4.84 9.00 -9.11
C GLN A 80 -5.30 10.35 -9.63
N ILE A 81 -6.10 10.38 -10.70
CA ILE A 81 -6.63 11.63 -11.29
C ILE A 81 -7.47 12.39 -10.26
N THR A 82 -8.39 11.70 -9.57
CA THR A 82 -9.25 12.35 -8.58
C THR A 82 -8.47 12.83 -7.36
N ALA A 83 -7.44 12.09 -6.94
CA ALA A 83 -6.56 12.49 -5.85
C ALA A 83 -5.74 13.74 -6.20
N GLU A 84 -5.23 13.84 -7.45
CA GLU A 84 -4.53 15.02 -7.95
C GLU A 84 -5.45 16.25 -7.99
N GLU A 85 -6.65 16.11 -8.52
CA GLU A 85 -7.66 17.19 -8.51
C GLU A 85 -7.99 17.62 -7.07
N PHE A 86 -8.16 16.67 -6.16
CA PHE A 86 -8.44 16.96 -4.76
C PHE A 86 -7.29 17.66 -4.07
N ALA A 87 -6.05 17.23 -4.32
CA ALA A 87 -4.85 17.87 -3.79
C ALA A 87 -4.70 19.31 -4.29
N GLU A 88 -4.97 19.59 -5.58
CA GLU A 88 -4.96 20.95 -6.13
C GLU A 88 -6.02 21.84 -5.46
N GLU A 89 -7.21 21.31 -5.17
CA GLU A 89 -8.24 22.04 -4.45
C GLU A 89 -7.87 22.32 -2.98
N MET A 90 -7.15 21.40 -2.33
CA MET A 90 -6.60 21.62 -0.99
C MET A 90 -5.50 22.68 -1.01
N GLU A 91 -4.59 22.63 -1.99
CA GLU A 91 -3.52 23.62 -2.15
C GLU A 91 -4.07 25.05 -2.32
N LYS A 92 -5.09 25.24 -3.15
CA LYS A 92 -5.78 26.55 -3.33
C LYS A 92 -6.36 27.12 -2.03
N ARG A 93 -6.62 26.27 -1.06
CA ARG A 93 -7.14 26.61 0.29
C ARG A 93 -6.06 26.64 1.36
N GLU A 94 -4.80 26.58 0.94
CA GLU A 94 -3.65 26.53 1.85
C GLU A 94 -3.72 25.34 2.83
N ILE A 95 -4.29 24.22 2.41
CA ILE A 95 -4.38 22.97 3.16
C ILE A 95 -3.36 21.97 2.56
N PRO A 96 -2.15 21.83 3.15
CA PRO A 96 -1.17 20.88 2.64
C PRO A 96 -1.69 19.45 2.80
N MET A 97 -1.59 18.65 1.76
CA MET A 97 -2.00 17.25 1.77
C MET A 97 -0.83 16.32 1.42
N VAL A 98 -0.64 15.29 2.23
CA VAL A 98 0.35 14.24 2.01
C VAL A 98 -0.40 12.92 1.88
N VAL A 99 -0.09 12.15 0.82
CA VAL A 99 -0.68 10.82 0.60
C VAL A 99 0.05 9.80 1.44
N LEU A 100 -0.71 9.05 2.20
CA LEU A 100 -0.20 7.94 3.02
C LEU A 100 -0.37 6.63 2.25
N LYS A 101 0.01 5.51 2.80
CA LYS A 101 -0.24 4.13 2.33
C LYS A 101 -0.58 3.99 0.82
N GLY A 102 -1.48 3.11 0.48
CA GLY A 102 -2.16 2.89 -0.79
C GLY A 102 -1.40 3.40 -2.01
N LEU A 103 -1.82 4.54 -2.46
CA LEU A 103 -1.27 5.19 -3.63
C LEU A 103 0.21 5.58 -3.44
N ALA A 104 0.63 5.97 -2.22
CA ALA A 104 2.02 6.32 -1.93
C ALA A 104 2.97 5.12 -2.08
N PHE A 105 2.54 3.90 -1.75
CA PHE A 105 3.36 2.70 -1.95
C PHE A 105 3.30 2.16 -3.38
N ALA A 106 2.30 2.54 -4.17
CA ALA A 106 2.19 2.14 -5.57
C ALA A 106 3.44 2.51 -6.39
N GLN A 107 4.10 3.63 -6.07
CA GLN A 107 5.33 4.08 -6.75
C GLN A 107 6.49 3.08 -6.66
N TYR A 108 6.48 2.18 -5.67
CA TYR A 108 7.53 1.16 -5.51
C TYR A 108 7.29 -0.09 -6.36
N TYR A 109 6.11 -0.23 -6.97
CA TYR A 109 5.80 -1.34 -7.87
C TYR A 109 6.33 -1.07 -9.28
N LYS A 110 6.69 -2.13 -9.99
CA LYS A 110 7.15 -2.04 -11.40
C LYS A 110 6.12 -1.32 -12.29
N ASN A 111 4.84 -1.60 -12.06
CA ASN A 111 3.73 -0.83 -12.59
C ASN A 111 2.90 -0.31 -11.40
N PRO A 112 2.91 1.00 -11.14
CA PRO A 112 2.17 1.59 -10.02
C PRO A 112 0.66 1.27 -10.01
N LEU A 113 0.05 1.05 -11.18
CA LEU A 113 -1.37 0.71 -11.30
C LEU A 113 -1.69 -0.71 -10.79
N HIS A 114 -0.68 -1.53 -10.52
CA HIS A 114 -0.84 -2.92 -10.10
C HIS A 114 -0.79 -3.09 -8.56
N ARG A 115 -0.60 -2.01 -7.82
CA ARG A 115 -0.78 -2.04 -6.38
C ARG A 115 -2.23 -1.71 -6.04
N GLU A 116 -3.02 -2.76 -5.83
CA GLU A 116 -4.45 -2.65 -5.51
C GLU A 116 -4.69 -1.83 -4.24
N CYS A 117 -5.51 -0.78 -4.31
CA CYS A 117 -6.06 -0.11 -3.13
C CYS A 117 -7.48 0.39 -3.43
N GLY A 118 -8.28 0.60 -2.37
CA GLY A 118 -9.70 0.97 -2.48
C GLY A 118 -9.98 2.42 -2.08
N ASP A 119 -9.07 3.04 -1.36
CA ASP A 119 -9.20 4.33 -0.71
C ASP A 119 -7.96 5.20 -0.85
N LEU A 120 -8.14 6.48 -0.72
CA LEU A 120 -7.07 7.48 -0.62
C LEU A 120 -6.84 7.83 0.84
N ASP A 121 -5.79 7.27 1.42
CA ASP A 121 -5.31 7.70 2.72
C ASP A 121 -4.53 9.00 2.59
N CYS A 122 -4.91 10.03 3.31
CA CYS A 122 -4.20 11.30 3.30
C CYS A 122 -4.09 11.93 4.70
N TYR A 123 -3.13 12.82 4.83
CA TYR A 123 -2.90 13.62 6.04
C TYR A 123 -2.79 15.09 5.67
N MET A 124 -3.63 15.91 6.25
CA MET A 124 -3.72 17.36 5.96
C MET A 124 -2.79 18.20 6.84
N MET A 125 -1.65 17.67 7.24
CA MET A 125 -0.63 18.35 8.05
C MET A 125 -1.18 19.05 9.29
N GLY A 126 -2.11 18.37 9.99
CA GLY A 126 -2.78 18.87 11.20
C GLY A 126 -4.04 19.72 10.95
N LYS A 127 -4.43 19.92 9.68
CA LYS A 127 -5.64 20.68 9.29
C LYS A 127 -6.80 19.77 8.91
N LYS A 128 -6.99 18.65 9.64
CA LYS A 128 -8.02 17.64 9.32
C LYS A 128 -9.40 18.24 9.14
N GLU A 129 -9.85 19.04 10.08
CA GLU A 129 -11.21 19.64 10.07
C GLU A 129 -11.39 20.62 8.90
N ALA A 130 -10.35 21.38 8.58
CA ALA A 130 -10.38 22.26 7.42
C ALA A 130 -10.44 21.46 6.11
N GLY A 131 -9.72 20.33 6.03
CA GLY A 131 -9.79 19.43 4.89
C GLY A 131 -11.15 18.75 4.75
N ASP A 132 -11.75 18.31 5.84
CA ASP A 132 -13.11 17.75 5.87
C ASP A 132 -14.15 18.77 5.37
N LEU A 133 -14.07 20.01 5.86
CA LEU A 133 -14.97 21.10 5.44
C LEU A 133 -14.78 21.42 3.95
N ALA A 134 -13.54 21.55 3.51
CA ALA A 134 -13.24 21.82 2.10
C ALA A 134 -13.77 20.72 1.17
N ALA A 135 -13.66 19.44 1.58
CA ALA A 135 -14.23 18.32 0.82
C ALA A 135 -15.75 18.44 0.67
N LEU A 136 -16.46 18.84 1.75
CA LEU A 136 -17.92 19.06 1.71
C LEU A 136 -18.30 20.25 0.80
N GLU A 137 -17.56 21.35 0.87
CA GLU A 137 -17.77 22.53 0.00
C GLU A 137 -17.57 22.21 -1.47
N LEU A 138 -16.66 21.26 -1.79
CA LEU A 138 -16.42 20.77 -3.15
C LEU A 138 -17.47 19.75 -3.63
N GLY A 139 -18.54 19.56 -2.88
CA GLY A 139 -19.62 18.63 -3.22
C GLY A 139 -19.36 17.18 -2.78
N GLY A 140 -18.36 16.96 -1.94
CA GLY A 140 -18.15 15.68 -1.29
C GLY A 140 -19.19 15.39 -0.20
N ARG A 141 -19.15 14.17 0.33
CA ARG A 141 -20.06 13.73 1.40
C ARG A 141 -19.24 13.08 2.53
N MET A 142 -19.55 13.45 3.77
CA MET A 142 -19.04 12.77 4.96
C MET A 142 -19.85 11.49 5.18
N GLU A 143 -19.18 10.34 5.20
CA GLU A 143 -19.81 9.06 5.56
C GLU A 143 -19.66 8.79 7.05
N GLU A 144 -18.47 9.05 7.59
CA GLU A 144 -18.18 8.88 8.99
C GLU A 144 -17.14 9.91 9.46
N ALA A 145 -17.39 10.50 10.63
CA ALA A 145 -16.42 11.36 11.33
C ALA A 145 -15.77 10.56 12.47
N GLY A 146 -14.88 9.64 12.08
CA GLY A 146 -14.18 8.79 13.02
C GLY A 146 -13.12 9.53 13.84
N TYR A 147 -12.75 8.94 14.99
CA TYR A 147 -11.71 9.49 15.85
C TYR A 147 -10.33 9.50 15.20
N LYS A 148 -9.98 8.41 14.50
CA LYS A 148 -8.69 8.24 13.80
C LYS A 148 -8.65 9.00 12.48
N HIS A 149 -9.66 8.86 11.66
CA HIS A 149 -9.83 9.50 10.37
C HIS A 149 -11.29 9.74 10.05
N SER A 150 -11.56 10.65 9.14
CA SER A 150 -12.87 10.82 8.54
C SER A 150 -12.95 10.00 7.25
N HIS A 151 -14.10 9.38 6.99
CA HIS A 151 -14.43 8.79 5.70
C HIS A 151 -15.25 9.78 4.86
N LEU A 152 -14.68 10.21 3.76
CA LEU A 152 -15.27 11.15 2.82
C LEU A 152 -15.47 10.48 1.47
N GLN A 153 -16.55 10.83 0.77
CA GLN A 153 -16.74 10.51 -0.63
C GLN A 153 -16.58 11.77 -1.48
N TYR A 154 -15.68 11.73 -2.46
CA TYR A 154 -15.44 12.82 -3.40
C TYR A 154 -15.30 12.26 -4.81
N LYS A 155 -16.22 12.64 -5.73
CA LYS A 155 -16.23 12.16 -7.13
C LYS A 155 -16.09 10.64 -7.28
N GLY A 156 -16.67 9.86 -6.37
CA GLY A 156 -16.61 8.40 -6.36
C GLY A 156 -15.31 7.82 -5.78
N LEU A 157 -14.45 8.64 -5.21
CA LEU A 157 -13.27 8.24 -4.45
C LEU A 157 -13.57 8.29 -2.95
N THR A 158 -13.29 7.19 -2.25
CA THR A 158 -13.27 7.17 -0.79
C THR A 158 -11.96 7.78 -0.30
N ILE A 159 -12.06 8.78 0.55
CA ILE A 159 -10.90 9.47 1.15
C ILE A 159 -10.92 9.24 2.65
N GLU A 160 -9.82 8.71 3.19
CA GLU A 160 -9.55 8.64 4.62
C GLU A 160 -8.65 9.81 5.03
N ASN A 161 -9.27 10.87 5.58
CA ASN A 161 -8.52 12.02 6.09
C ASN A 161 -8.09 11.77 7.52
N HIS A 162 -6.81 11.46 7.72
CA HIS A 162 -6.25 11.03 8.98
C HIS A 162 -6.02 12.18 9.97
N ARG A 163 -6.38 11.92 11.26
CA ARG A 163 -5.95 12.67 12.44
C ARG A 163 -4.77 11.97 13.11
N PHE A 164 -4.88 10.65 13.23
CA PHE A 164 -3.87 9.77 13.79
C PHE A 164 -3.40 8.76 12.77
N PHE A 165 -2.14 8.38 12.84
CA PHE A 165 -1.52 7.43 11.91
C PHE A 165 -1.84 5.98 12.27
N THR A 166 -2.04 5.71 13.58
CA THR A 166 -2.32 4.37 14.11
C THR A 166 -3.63 4.34 14.87
N ASP A 167 -4.06 3.15 15.31
CA ASP A 167 -5.18 3.02 16.23
C ASP A 167 -4.71 3.49 17.61
N PHE A 168 -4.97 4.77 17.88
CA PHE A 168 -4.45 5.48 19.03
C PHE A 168 -5.19 5.04 20.29
N ASP A 169 -4.48 4.41 21.22
CA ASP A 169 -5.01 3.78 22.43
C ASP A 169 -4.75 4.57 23.73
N ASN A 170 -4.29 5.82 23.65
CA ASN A 170 -3.89 6.65 24.79
C ASN A 170 -2.83 6.04 25.73
N THR A 171 -2.23 4.91 25.37
CA THR A 171 -1.11 4.37 26.12
C THR A 171 0.16 5.21 25.91
N ARG A 172 1.11 5.12 26.85
CA ARG A 172 2.42 5.76 26.70
C ARG A 172 3.09 5.39 25.36
N ARG A 173 2.84 4.18 24.89
CA ARG A 173 3.40 3.67 23.62
C ARG A 173 2.65 4.24 22.43
N GLY A 174 1.32 4.26 22.46
CA GLY A 174 0.50 4.88 21.42
C GLY A 174 0.88 6.35 21.24
N ILE A 175 0.94 7.12 22.34
CA ILE A 175 1.37 8.53 22.34
C ILE A 175 2.77 8.69 21.75
N LEU A 176 3.72 7.83 22.14
CA LEU A 176 5.08 7.85 21.60
C LEU A 176 5.08 7.56 20.09
N THR A 177 4.33 6.56 19.62
CA THR A 177 4.25 6.18 18.21
C THR A 177 3.70 7.34 17.36
N GLU A 178 2.59 7.93 17.77
CA GLU A 178 2.01 9.10 17.08
C GLU A 178 2.95 10.30 17.06
N ARG A 179 3.67 10.55 18.17
CA ARG A 179 4.67 11.62 18.22
C ARG A 179 5.81 11.38 17.23
N LEU A 180 6.37 10.17 17.19
CA LEU A 180 7.46 9.81 16.27
C LEU A 180 7.02 9.92 14.80
N LEU A 181 5.83 9.41 14.46
CA LEU A 181 5.27 9.56 13.13
C LEU A 181 4.97 11.03 12.81
N GLY A 182 4.45 11.80 13.77
CA GLY A 182 4.23 13.23 13.65
C GLY A 182 5.51 14.07 13.49
N GLU A 183 6.64 13.60 14.00
CA GLU A 183 7.96 14.19 13.74
C GLU A 183 8.42 13.87 12.31
N LEU A 184 8.35 12.58 11.91
CA LEU A 184 8.80 12.11 10.60
C LEU A 184 7.96 12.66 9.43
N ILE A 185 6.64 12.88 9.59
CA ILE A 185 5.80 13.41 8.52
C ILE A 185 6.13 14.87 8.16
N ARG A 186 6.81 15.60 9.06
CA ARG A 186 7.26 16.98 8.82
C ARG A 186 8.61 17.07 8.14
N GLU A 187 9.30 15.94 7.97
CA GLU A 187 10.52 15.87 7.18
C GLU A 187 10.21 16.08 5.68
N GLU A 188 11.22 15.96 4.85
CA GLU A 188 11.09 16.16 3.42
C GLU A 188 10.00 15.26 2.82
N GLN A 189 9.11 15.88 2.07
CA GLN A 189 8.09 15.20 1.27
C GLN A 189 8.48 15.32 -0.20
N THR A 190 8.27 14.26 -0.95
CA THR A 190 8.65 14.22 -2.36
C THR A 190 7.44 14.00 -3.25
N PRO A 191 7.39 14.62 -4.45
CA PRO A 191 6.37 14.30 -5.44
C PRO A 191 6.43 12.83 -5.86
N MET A 192 5.28 12.20 -5.96
CA MET A 192 5.17 10.80 -6.37
C MET A 192 5.29 10.67 -7.89
N GLY A 193 6.30 9.95 -8.38
CA GLY A 193 6.35 9.45 -9.76
C GLY A 193 5.97 10.44 -10.87
N GLY A 194 6.32 11.74 -10.75
CA GLY A 194 5.93 12.78 -11.70
C GLY A 194 4.53 13.37 -11.47
N SER A 195 3.81 12.92 -10.45
CA SER A 195 2.55 13.51 -9.97
C SER A 195 2.83 14.72 -9.06
N LYS A 196 1.82 15.57 -8.86
CA LYS A 196 1.84 16.63 -7.85
C LYS A 196 1.54 16.13 -6.42
N LEU A 197 1.12 14.90 -6.28
CA LEU A 197 0.84 14.28 -4.99
C LEU A 197 2.13 14.12 -4.19
N LEU A 198 2.11 14.54 -2.94
CA LEU A 198 3.26 14.44 -2.04
C LEU A 198 3.24 13.12 -1.27
N CYS A 199 4.39 12.49 -1.17
CA CYS A 199 4.65 11.29 -0.39
C CYS A 199 5.59 11.61 0.77
N PRO A 200 5.41 11.00 1.96
CA PRO A 200 6.31 11.18 3.08
C PRO A 200 7.72 10.62 2.83
N SER A 201 8.67 10.99 3.69
CA SER A 201 10.03 10.46 3.66
C SER A 201 10.09 8.93 3.77
N ALA A 202 11.22 8.35 3.34
CA ALA A 202 11.48 6.91 3.48
C ALA A 202 11.41 6.45 4.96
N ASN A 203 11.89 7.29 5.88
CA ASN A 203 11.85 7.01 7.32
C ASN A 203 10.42 6.93 7.86
N PHE A 204 9.55 7.89 7.47
CA PHE A 204 8.14 7.82 7.81
C PHE A 204 7.49 6.55 7.24
N ASN A 205 7.66 6.31 5.95
CA ASN A 205 7.05 5.18 5.26
C ASN A 205 7.48 3.84 5.87
N ALA A 206 8.76 3.70 6.27
CA ALA A 206 9.25 2.47 6.89
C ALA A 206 8.60 2.21 8.26
N LEU A 207 8.58 3.22 9.15
CA LEU A 207 7.94 3.06 10.47
C LEU A 207 6.43 2.87 10.34
N PHE A 208 5.78 3.69 9.52
CA PHE A 208 4.33 3.68 9.34
C PHE A 208 3.82 2.37 8.75
N LEU A 209 4.46 1.86 7.68
CA LEU A 209 4.10 0.59 7.05
C LEU A 209 4.15 -0.58 8.05
N LEU A 210 5.23 -0.65 8.83
CA LEU A 210 5.39 -1.71 9.84
C LEU A 210 4.36 -1.59 10.96
N LYS A 211 4.07 -0.36 11.42
CA LYS A 211 3.04 -0.14 12.46
C LYS A 211 1.64 -0.48 11.95
N HIS A 212 1.32 -0.06 10.74
CA HIS A 212 0.05 -0.36 10.10
C HIS A 212 -0.13 -1.88 9.89
N ALA A 213 0.88 -2.56 9.34
CA ALA A 213 0.85 -4.02 9.17
C ALA A 213 0.79 -4.77 10.52
N GLN A 214 1.43 -4.25 11.58
CA GLN A 214 1.35 -4.81 12.92
C GLN A 214 -0.07 -4.70 13.50
N GLY A 215 -0.76 -3.58 13.30
CA GLY A 215 -2.17 -3.41 13.67
C GLY A 215 -3.05 -4.47 12.97
N HIS A 216 -3.01 -4.54 11.65
CA HIS A 216 -3.75 -5.57 10.91
C HIS A 216 -3.42 -6.99 11.38
N PHE A 217 -2.15 -7.30 11.66
CA PHE A 217 -1.78 -8.63 12.13
C PHE A 217 -2.46 -9.01 13.45
N ILE A 218 -2.65 -8.05 14.33
CA ILE A 218 -3.30 -8.28 15.64
C ILE A 218 -4.80 -8.46 15.47
N ASP A 219 -5.43 -7.66 14.60
CA ASP A 219 -6.89 -7.58 14.49
C ASP A 219 -7.47 -8.65 13.54
N GLU A 220 -6.91 -8.82 12.35
CA GLU A 220 -7.48 -9.65 11.28
C GLU A 220 -6.47 -10.53 10.53
N GLY A 221 -5.18 -10.38 10.83
CA GLY A 221 -4.08 -10.98 10.08
C GLY A 221 -3.60 -10.09 8.91
N ILE A 222 -2.47 -10.47 8.31
CA ILE A 222 -1.88 -9.73 7.18
C ILE A 222 -2.00 -10.53 5.88
N ARG A 223 -2.10 -9.81 4.77
CA ARG A 223 -2.04 -10.35 3.42
C ARG A 223 -0.61 -10.26 2.89
N MET A 224 -0.30 -11.08 1.88
CA MET A 224 1.02 -11.03 1.21
C MET A 224 1.33 -9.64 0.63
N ARG A 225 0.31 -8.86 0.27
CA ARG A 225 0.48 -7.46 -0.14
C ARG A 225 1.26 -6.63 0.89
N HIS A 226 1.02 -6.81 2.20
CA HIS A 226 1.76 -6.06 3.23
C HIS A 226 3.25 -6.44 3.25
N VAL A 227 3.56 -7.73 3.07
CA VAL A 227 4.95 -8.20 2.97
C VAL A 227 5.60 -7.69 1.68
N LEU A 228 4.85 -7.66 0.58
CA LEU A 228 5.31 -7.17 -0.71
C LEU A 228 5.58 -5.65 -0.66
N ASP A 229 4.68 -4.86 -0.07
CA ASP A 229 4.88 -3.43 0.14
C ASP A 229 6.19 -3.17 0.90
N TRP A 230 6.46 -3.94 1.97
CA TRP A 230 7.70 -3.85 2.74
C TRP A 230 8.94 -4.22 1.91
N ALA A 231 8.89 -5.34 1.19
CA ALA A 231 10.00 -5.80 0.37
C ALA A 231 10.35 -4.80 -0.75
N LEU A 232 9.32 -4.25 -1.41
CA LEU A 232 9.51 -3.28 -2.49
C LEU A 232 9.96 -1.92 -1.99
N LEU A 233 9.46 -1.46 -0.83
CA LEU A 233 9.96 -0.27 -0.16
C LEU A 233 11.47 -0.40 0.09
N LEU A 234 11.91 -1.48 0.75
CA LEU A 234 13.32 -1.71 1.03
C LEU A 234 14.16 -1.73 -0.25
N LYS A 235 13.71 -2.45 -1.27
CA LYS A 235 14.42 -2.54 -2.55
C LYS A 235 14.67 -1.19 -3.22
N GLN A 236 13.74 -0.22 -3.04
CA GLN A 236 13.79 1.07 -3.73
C GLN A 236 14.46 2.17 -2.90
N VAL A 237 14.28 2.16 -1.59
CA VAL A 237 14.64 3.31 -0.76
C VAL A 237 15.49 2.98 0.47
N GLN A 238 16.03 1.77 0.59
CA GLN A 238 16.82 1.37 1.75
C GLN A 238 18.00 2.31 2.04
N ASP A 239 18.61 2.88 1.00
CA ASP A 239 19.74 3.82 1.14
C ASP A 239 19.30 5.21 1.65
N GLY A 240 18.00 5.54 1.55
CA GLY A 240 17.40 6.76 2.10
C GLY A 240 16.85 6.60 3.53
N ILE A 241 16.96 5.41 4.12
CA ILE A 241 16.49 5.13 5.48
C ILE A 241 17.64 5.36 6.48
N ASP A 242 17.40 6.19 7.49
CA ASP A 242 18.27 6.27 8.67
C ASP A 242 18.06 5.05 9.56
N TRP A 243 18.80 3.98 9.26
CA TRP A 243 18.66 2.69 9.95
C TRP A 243 18.91 2.76 11.45
N PRO A 244 19.94 3.44 11.98
CA PRO A 244 20.12 3.59 13.41
C PRO A 244 18.89 4.22 14.08
N ARG A 245 18.39 5.29 13.53
CA ARG A 245 17.18 5.98 14.03
C ARG A 245 15.93 5.10 13.92
N LEU A 246 15.72 4.45 12.79
CA LEU A 246 14.57 3.57 12.59
C LEU A 246 14.59 2.40 13.59
N LEU A 247 15.73 1.75 13.78
CA LEU A 247 15.88 0.64 14.73
C LEU A 247 15.56 1.09 16.17
N GLU A 248 16.06 2.25 16.60
CA GLU A 248 15.71 2.82 17.90
C GLU A 248 14.19 3.04 18.04
N MET A 249 13.55 3.62 17.00
CA MET A 249 12.10 3.84 17.00
C MET A 249 11.31 2.52 17.06
N LEU A 250 11.74 1.51 16.31
CA LEU A 250 11.12 0.18 16.31
C LEU A 250 11.21 -0.48 17.69
N GLU A 251 12.34 -0.38 18.38
CA GLU A 251 12.49 -0.89 19.75
C GLU A 251 11.57 -0.14 20.72
N ARG A 252 11.58 1.19 20.71
CA ARG A 252 10.78 2.04 21.59
C ARG A 252 9.27 1.82 21.39
N THR A 253 8.83 1.55 20.16
CA THR A 253 7.42 1.28 19.82
C THR A 253 7.06 -0.22 19.92
N ARG A 254 8.01 -1.10 20.31
CA ARG A 254 7.86 -2.56 20.34
C ARG A 254 7.45 -3.16 19.00
N THR A 255 7.98 -2.63 17.93
CA THR A 255 7.72 -3.09 16.55
C THR A 255 8.91 -3.88 16.00
N ALA A 256 10.08 -3.83 16.65
CA ALA A 256 11.34 -4.44 16.16
C ALA A 256 11.20 -5.94 15.84
N ARG A 257 10.58 -6.72 16.75
CA ARG A 257 10.36 -8.15 16.49
C ARG A 257 9.46 -8.40 15.28
N PHE A 258 8.40 -7.62 15.13
CA PHE A 258 7.49 -7.72 13.98
C PHE A 258 8.23 -7.33 12.68
N ALA A 259 9.00 -6.26 12.70
CA ALA A 259 9.85 -5.83 11.57
C ALA A 259 10.84 -6.93 11.15
N GLY A 260 11.52 -7.56 12.13
CA GLY A 260 12.42 -8.69 11.88
C GLY A 260 11.70 -9.87 11.21
N VAL A 261 10.50 -10.23 11.67
CA VAL A 261 9.70 -11.30 11.06
C VAL A 261 9.26 -10.93 9.65
N MET A 262 8.76 -9.70 9.43
CA MET A 262 8.37 -9.21 8.10
C MET A 262 9.53 -9.26 7.12
N THR A 263 10.72 -8.81 7.55
CA THR A 263 11.93 -8.84 6.74
C THR A 263 12.37 -10.27 6.44
N ALA A 264 12.36 -11.16 7.45
CA ALA A 264 12.71 -12.56 7.26
C ALA A 264 11.76 -13.26 6.26
N ILE A 265 10.45 -12.98 6.31
CA ILE A 265 9.47 -13.49 5.35
C ILE A 265 9.77 -12.91 3.95
N ALA A 266 10.00 -11.61 3.84
CA ALA A 266 10.33 -10.95 2.58
C ALA A 266 11.56 -11.59 1.93
N VAL A 267 12.68 -11.70 2.65
CA VAL A 267 13.92 -12.32 2.15
C VAL A 267 13.73 -13.79 1.80
N ARG A 268 13.08 -14.56 2.66
CA ARG A 268 12.92 -16.01 2.45
C ARG A 268 12.01 -16.35 1.27
N TYR A 269 10.92 -15.61 1.10
CA TYR A 269 9.85 -15.97 0.16
C TYR A 269 9.76 -15.05 -1.05
N LEU A 270 10.28 -13.84 -0.97
CA LEU A 270 10.27 -12.91 -2.10
C LEU A 270 11.66 -12.67 -2.72
N GLY A 271 12.74 -12.99 -2.02
CA GLY A 271 14.14 -12.94 -2.50
C GLY A 271 14.86 -11.68 -2.08
#